data_2dc6efeff2563c62ddf709182cdc0c49
#
_entry.id   2dc6efeff2563c62ddf709182cdc0c49
#
_cell.length_a   1.000
_cell.length_b   1.000
_cell.length_c   1.000
_cell.angle_alpha   90.00
_cell.angle_beta   90.00
_cell.angle_gamma   90.00
#
_symmetry.space_group_name_H-M   'P 1'
#
loop_
_entity.id
_entity.type
_entity.pdbx_description
1 polymer ?
#
loop_
_entity_poly.entity_id
_entity_poly.type
_entity_poly.pdbx_seq_one_letter_code
_entity_poly.pdbx_strand_id
1 'polypeptide(L)'
;RLSRSSALASKATGYPLAYIAAKLSLGYSLLEIKNSITRLTACYEPSLDYCVVKVPRWDLRKFPMVDDKLGSSMKSVGEVMSISRSFEEAFQKALRMANENIMGFYGTDSTWESSEDELINPNHDRMSKIANSFYSGQYDVEEMYDLTKIDKWYLKKMWKIIEMQKELEKLEEIDRKLLYRAKRIGFSDYQISKMIRKTEIYVRDLRDNYSIKPVVKQLDTVAAEYPCFTNYLYLTYNGDYHDLNFDEETIIVLGSGVYRIGSSVEFDWCAVNCVRELRKQGYKTVMINYNPETVSTDYDEVDRLYFDEISFESVMDIYGFENCKGIIL
;
A
#
# COMPACT_ATOMS: atom_id res chain seq x y z
N ARG A 1 -24.26 5.81 0.50
CA ARG A 1 -23.99 5.13 1.76
C ARG A 1 -22.56 5.42 2.18
N LEU A 2 -22.39 5.96 3.38
CA LEU A 2 -21.09 6.07 4.03
C LEU A 2 -20.81 4.76 4.79
N SER A 3 -19.63 4.19 4.61
CA SER A 3 -19.22 2.92 5.22
C SER A 3 -17.70 2.93 5.43
N ARG A 4 -17.14 1.82 5.90
CA ARG A 4 -15.68 1.62 6.07
C ARG A 4 -14.87 2.09 4.85
N SER A 5 -15.26 1.73 3.63
CA SER A 5 -14.57 2.15 2.39
C SER A 5 -14.60 3.67 2.16
N SER A 6 -15.47 4.43 2.82
CA SER A 6 -15.49 5.90 2.72
C SER A 6 -14.29 6.55 3.43
N ALA A 7 -13.80 5.94 4.51
CA ALA A 7 -12.57 6.41 5.18
C ALA A 7 -11.38 6.29 4.25
N LEU A 8 -11.20 5.13 3.61
CA LEU A 8 -10.16 4.94 2.59
C LEU A 8 -10.29 5.93 1.45
N ALA A 9 -11.48 6.06 0.87
CA ALA A 9 -11.71 6.99 -0.24
C ALA A 9 -11.41 8.45 0.15
N SER A 10 -11.78 8.86 1.37
CA SER A 10 -11.48 10.19 1.89
C SER A 10 -9.98 10.46 1.99
N LYS A 11 -9.22 9.48 2.51
CA LYS A 11 -7.77 9.60 2.66
C LYS A 11 -7.05 9.51 1.30
N ALA A 12 -7.52 8.64 0.41
CA ALA A 12 -6.96 8.47 -0.93
C ALA A 12 -7.14 9.70 -1.83
N THR A 13 -8.20 10.46 -1.64
CA THR A 13 -8.57 11.58 -2.51
C THR A 13 -8.42 12.95 -1.86
N GLY A 14 -8.06 13.02 -0.57
CA GLY A 14 -8.07 14.27 0.17
C GLY A 14 -9.47 14.93 0.22
N TYR A 15 -10.53 14.12 0.11
CA TYR A 15 -11.91 14.61 0.10
C TYR A 15 -12.69 14.02 1.30
N PRO A 16 -12.94 14.80 2.36
CA PRO A 16 -13.52 14.30 3.61
C PRO A 16 -15.00 13.98 3.46
N LEU A 17 -15.33 12.82 2.89
CA LEU A 17 -16.68 12.43 2.47
C LEU A 17 -17.72 12.51 3.61
N ALA A 18 -17.38 12.04 4.80
CA ALA A 18 -18.31 12.04 5.93
C ALA A 18 -18.66 13.47 6.40
N TYR A 19 -17.65 14.33 6.47
CA TYR A 19 -17.83 15.74 6.82
C TYR A 19 -18.73 16.47 5.80
N ILE A 20 -18.42 16.30 4.52
CA ILE A 20 -19.17 16.94 3.43
C ILE A 20 -20.61 16.41 3.41
N ALA A 21 -20.82 15.09 3.53
CA ALA A 21 -22.14 14.51 3.57
C ALA A 21 -22.97 15.02 4.78
N ALA A 22 -22.36 15.20 5.94
CA ALA A 22 -23.02 15.78 7.10
C ALA A 22 -23.47 17.22 6.86
N LYS A 23 -22.60 18.05 6.26
CA LYS A 23 -22.92 19.44 5.91
C LYS A 23 -24.06 19.52 4.88
N LEU A 24 -24.02 18.70 3.82
CA LEU A 24 -25.10 18.62 2.83
C LEU A 24 -26.44 18.21 3.49
N SER A 25 -26.41 17.27 4.43
CA SER A 25 -27.62 16.85 5.17
C SER A 25 -28.21 17.96 6.05
N LEU A 26 -27.42 18.96 6.43
CA LEU A 26 -27.84 20.14 7.16
C LEU A 26 -28.30 21.29 6.24
N GLY A 27 -28.32 21.07 4.92
CA GLY A 27 -28.82 22.04 3.94
C GLY A 27 -27.77 22.94 3.32
N TYR A 28 -26.48 22.78 3.62
CA TYR A 28 -25.42 23.49 2.93
C TYR A 28 -25.28 23.00 1.49
N SER A 29 -24.96 23.87 0.57
CA SER A 29 -24.61 23.52 -0.81
C SER A 29 -23.11 23.18 -0.92
N LEU A 30 -22.70 22.46 -1.99
CA LEU A 30 -21.29 22.15 -2.25
C LEU A 30 -20.43 23.42 -2.39
N LEU A 31 -21.01 24.50 -2.89
CA LEU A 31 -20.32 25.79 -3.06
C LEU A 31 -19.96 26.45 -1.72
N GLU A 32 -20.82 26.28 -0.71
CA GLU A 32 -20.64 26.86 0.62
C GLU A 32 -19.71 26.02 1.51
N ILE A 33 -19.53 24.74 1.18
CA ILE A 33 -18.68 23.83 1.95
C ILE A 33 -17.23 23.96 1.47
N LYS A 34 -16.32 24.19 2.43
CA LYS A 34 -14.86 24.08 2.19
C LYS A 34 -14.38 22.71 2.55
N ASN A 35 -13.56 22.13 1.68
CA ASN A 35 -12.78 20.94 1.99
C ASN A 35 -11.72 21.30 3.05
N SER A 36 -11.73 20.64 4.21
CA SER A 36 -10.82 20.94 5.31
C SER A 36 -9.36 20.59 5.02
N ILE A 37 -9.10 19.70 4.06
CA ILE A 37 -7.76 19.22 3.69
C ILE A 37 -7.16 20.13 2.61
N THR A 38 -7.86 20.29 1.46
CA THR A 38 -7.35 21.08 0.33
C THR A 38 -7.59 22.58 0.48
N ARG A 39 -8.49 22.99 1.39
CA ARG A 39 -8.96 24.37 1.60
C ARG A 39 -9.72 24.97 0.42
N LEU A 40 -9.97 24.20 -0.61
CA LEU A 40 -10.80 24.56 -1.76
C LEU A 40 -12.29 24.30 -1.49
N THR A 41 -13.15 24.70 -2.42
CA THR A 41 -14.58 24.39 -2.31
C THR A 41 -14.81 22.89 -2.49
N ALA A 42 -15.88 22.34 -1.90
CA ALA A 42 -16.25 20.93 -2.07
C ALA A 42 -16.71 20.59 -3.50
N CYS A 43 -16.87 21.58 -4.38
CA CYS A 43 -17.13 21.39 -5.81
C CYS A 43 -15.87 21.00 -6.60
N TYR A 44 -14.68 21.20 -6.04
CA TYR A 44 -13.44 20.84 -6.72
C TYR A 44 -13.29 19.32 -6.74
N GLU A 45 -13.19 18.75 -7.92
CA GLU A 45 -12.99 17.29 -8.09
C GLU A 45 -11.51 16.93 -7.92
N PRO A 46 -11.17 15.93 -7.08
CA PRO A 46 -9.80 15.47 -6.94
C PRO A 46 -9.20 14.99 -8.25
N SER A 47 -7.96 15.40 -8.53
CA SER A 47 -7.18 14.95 -9.69
C SER A 47 -5.92 14.24 -9.19
N LEU A 48 -5.77 12.95 -9.53
CA LEU A 48 -4.77 12.08 -8.95
C LEU A 48 -3.68 11.74 -9.98
N ASP A 49 -2.41 11.87 -9.60
CA ASP A 49 -1.25 11.43 -10.38
C ASP A 49 -0.64 10.12 -9.85
N TYR A 50 -1.35 9.44 -8.97
CA TYR A 50 -0.96 8.18 -8.33
C TYR A 50 -2.08 7.13 -8.44
N CYS A 51 -1.72 5.88 -8.19
CA CYS A 51 -2.62 4.74 -8.13
C CYS A 51 -2.81 4.30 -6.68
N VAL A 52 -4.06 4.08 -6.26
CA VAL A 52 -4.40 3.53 -4.95
C VAL A 52 -4.96 2.13 -5.13
N VAL A 53 -4.36 1.16 -4.44
CA VAL A 53 -4.83 -0.22 -4.42
C VAL A 53 -5.29 -0.58 -3.02
N LYS A 54 -6.54 -1.06 -2.95
CA LYS A 54 -7.15 -1.59 -1.74
C LYS A 54 -7.14 -3.11 -1.78
N VAL A 55 -6.63 -3.75 -0.71
CA VAL A 55 -6.72 -5.20 -0.51
C VAL A 55 -7.35 -5.47 0.85
N PRO A 56 -8.38 -6.33 0.93
CA PRO A 56 -8.95 -6.73 2.21
C PRO A 56 -8.04 -7.73 2.94
N ARG A 57 -8.05 -7.66 4.26
CA ARG A 57 -7.47 -8.69 5.12
C ARG A 57 -8.49 -9.79 5.39
N TRP A 58 -8.09 -11.02 5.13
CA TRP A 58 -8.89 -12.22 5.40
C TRP A 58 -8.25 -13.03 6.52
N ASP A 59 -9.03 -13.37 7.56
CA ASP A 59 -8.59 -14.25 8.63
C ASP A 59 -9.42 -15.55 8.66
N LEU A 60 -10.00 -15.94 7.52
CA LEU A 60 -10.93 -17.08 7.41
C LEU A 60 -10.29 -18.41 7.83
N ARG A 61 -8.98 -18.58 7.60
CA ARG A 61 -8.24 -19.77 8.01
C ARG A 61 -8.24 -20.02 9.52
N LYS A 62 -8.54 -18.99 10.33
CA LYS A 62 -8.69 -19.13 11.79
C LYS A 62 -10.00 -19.81 12.20
N PHE A 63 -10.94 -19.96 11.28
CA PHE A 63 -12.28 -20.47 11.51
C PHE A 63 -12.63 -21.59 10.53
N PRO A 64 -12.23 -22.86 10.83
CA PRO A 64 -12.40 -23.99 9.89
C PRO A 64 -13.86 -24.27 9.48
N MET A 65 -14.83 -23.83 10.27
CA MET A 65 -16.27 -24.05 10.02
C MET A 65 -16.90 -22.93 9.15
N VAL A 66 -16.17 -21.92 8.76
CA VAL A 66 -16.67 -20.80 7.95
C VAL A 66 -16.43 -21.11 6.48
N ASP A 67 -17.49 -20.92 5.66
CA ASP A 67 -17.37 -20.95 4.20
C ASP A 67 -16.40 -19.87 3.72
N ASP A 68 -15.37 -20.26 2.98
CA ASP A 68 -14.30 -19.38 2.49
C ASP A 68 -14.59 -18.74 1.12
N LYS A 69 -15.70 -19.11 0.46
CA LYS A 69 -16.11 -18.53 -0.83
C LYS A 69 -16.47 -17.06 -0.67
N LEU A 70 -15.95 -16.24 -1.57
CA LEU A 70 -16.26 -14.82 -1.62
C LEU A 70 -17.60 -14.59 -2.30
N GLY A 71 -18.41 -13.72 -1.71
CA GLY A 71 -19.75 -13.37 -2.20
C GLY A 71 -20.16 -11.98 -1.74
N SER A 72 -21.47 -11.74 -1.66
CA SER A 72 -22.03 -10.43 -1.28
C SER A 72 -21.93 -10.12 0.23
N SER A 73 -21.69 -11.12 1.08
CA SER A 73 -21.48 -10.91 2.52
C SER A 73 -20.07 -10.45 2.83
N MET A 74 -19.93 -9.55 3.81
CA MET A 74 -18.62 -9.08 4.25
C MET A 74 -17.96 -10.14 5.13
N LYS A 75 -16.78 -10.62 4.70
CA LYS A 75 -15.97 -11.63 5.40
C LYS A 75 -14.58 -11.09 5.81
N SER A 76 -14.18 -9.90 5.32
CA SER A 76 -12.90 -9.28 5.68
C SER A 76 -12.94 -8.69 7.09
N VAL A 77 -11.80 -8.73 7.77
CA VAL A 77 -11.62 -8.19 9.13
C VAL A 77 -10.95 -6.82 9.15
N GLY A 78 -10.29 -6.44 8.06
CA GLY A 78 -9.62 -5.16 7.85
C GLY A 78 -9.33 -4.92 6.39
N GLU A 79 -8.73 -3.78 6.09
CA GLU A 79 -8.31 -3.42 4.75
C GLU A 79 -7.03 -2.59 4.77
N VAL A 80 -6.25 -2.67 3.71
CA VAL A 80 -5.04 -1.88 3.51
C VAL A 80 -5.20 -0.92 2.35
N MET A 81 -4.51 0.22 2.45
CA MET A 81 -4.39 1.18 1.38
C MET A 81 -2.92 1.28 0.96
N SER A 82 -2.62 0.92 -0.26
CA SER A 82 -1.30 1.08 -0.86
C SER A 82 -1.33 2.15 -1.93
N ILE A 83 -0.29 2.95 -1.99
CA ILE A 83 -0.18 4.07 -2.92
C ILE A 83 1.14 3.98 -3.67
N SER A 84 1.09 4.22 -4.98
CA SER A 84 2.26 4.33 -5.84
C SER A 84 1.91 5.02 -7.16
N ARG A 85 2.90 5.24 -8.02
CA ARG A 85 2.71 5.78 -9.38
C ARG A 85 2.53 4.73 -10.47
N SER A 86 2.54 3.44 -10.11
CA SER A 86 2.18 2.34 -11.01
C SER A 86 1.28 1.33 -10.31
N PHE A 87 0.42 0.67 -11.09
CA PHE A 87 -0.46 -0.37 -10.54
C PHE A 87 0.36 -1.54 -9.98
N GLU A 88 1.37 -2.00 -10.71
CA GLU A 88 2.20 -3.14 -10.30
C GLU A 88 2.86 -2.90 -8.93
N GLU A 89 3.44 -1.71 -8.74
CA GLU A 89 4.08 -1.33 -7.48
C GLU A 89 3.07 -1.24 -6.33
N ALA A 90 1.95 -0.54 -6.55
CA ALA A 90 0.89 -0.42 -5.55
C ALA A 90 0.26 -1.77 -5.20
N PHE A 91 0.06 -2.64 -6.19
CA PHE A 91 -0.53 -3.97 -6.01
C PHE A 91 0.39 -4.90 -5.19
N GLN A 92 1.68 -4.94 -5.51
CA GLN A 92 2.67 -5.70 -4.77
C GLN A 92 2.74 -5.28 -3.30
N LYS A 93 2.85 -3.97 -3.03
CA LYS A 93 2.80 -3.40 -1.68
C LYS A 93 1.52 -3.79 -0.95
N ALA A 94 0.34 -3.63 -1.59
CA ALA A 94 -0.95 -3.95 -0.97
C ALA A 94 -1.05 -5.40 -0.53
N LEU A 95 -0.53 -6.35 -1.31
CA LEU A 95 -0.53 -7.76 -0.95
C LEU A 95 0.36 -8.04 0.27
N ARG A 96 1.57 -7.44 0.34
CA ARG A 96 2.46 -7.56 1.50
C ARG A 96 1.86 -6.94 2.76
N MET A 97 1.26 -5.77 2.63
CA MET A 97 0.56 -5.08 3.73
C MET A 97 -0.62 -5.89 4.27
N ALA A 98 -1.39 -6.55 3.38
CA ALA A 98 -2.57 -7.32 3.78
C ALA A 98 -2.21 -8.60 4.53
N ASN A 99 -1.06 -9.22 4.23
CA ASN A 99 -0.65 -10.46 4.87
C ASN A 99 0.88 -10.53 4.96
N GLU A 100 1.41 -10.48 6.15
CA GLU A 100 2.86 -10.53 6.48
C GLU A 100 3.57 -11.79 5.95
N ASN A 101 2.82 -12.86 5.68
CA ASN A 101 3.38 -14.11 5.14
C ASN A 101 3.43 -14.14 3.61
N ILE A 102 2.95 -13.09 2.94
CA ILE A 102 2.93 -12.99 1.48
C ILE A 102 4.01 -12.00 1.03
N MET A 103 4.91 -12.44 0.17
CA MET A 103 6.00 -11.61 -0.36
C MET A 103 5.54 -10.61 -1.45
N GLY A 104 4.28 -10.65 -1.84
CA GLY A 104 3.69 -9.90 -2.95
C GLY A 104 2.92 -10.83 -3.89
N PHE A 105 2.73 -10.43 -5.14
CA PHE A 105 2.18 -11.30 -6.19
C PHE A 105 3.31 -12.22 -6.68
N TYR A 106 3.29 -13.45 -6.19
CA TYR A 106 4.40 -14.40 -6.31
C TYR A 106 3.87 -15.79 -6.63
N GLY A 107 4.38 -16.39 -7.70
CA GLY A 107 4.09 -17.77 -8.08
C GLY A 107 5.12 -18.74 -7.50
N THR A 108 4.70 -19.94 -7.19
CA THR A 108 5.55 -21.03 -6.73
C THR A 108 5.35 -22.27 -7.59
N ASP A 109 6.40 -23.11 -7.72
CA ASP A 109 6.28 -24.46 -8.27
C ASP A 109 5.54 -25.38 -7.26
N SER A 110 4.39 -24.95 -6.78
CA SER A 110 3.56 -25.85 -6.00
C SER A 110 3.00 -26.91 -6.95
N THR A 111 3.05 -28.16 -6.53
CA THR A 111 2.42 -29.30 -7.22
C THR A 111 0.88 -29.19 -7.27
N TRP A 112 0.34 -28.06 -6.82
CA TRP A 112 -1.07 -27.76 -6.78
C TRP A 112 -1.43 -26.88 -7.99
N GLU A 113 -1.83 -27.53 -9.06
CA GLU A 113 -2.56 -26.85 -10.14
C GLU A 113 -3.86 -26.32 -9.54
N SER A 114 -4.15 -25.03 -9.80
CA SER A 114 -5.45 -24.48 -9.42
C SER A 114 -6.51 -25.11 -10.31
N SER A 115 -7.57 -25.67 -9.71
CA SER A 115 -8.69 -26.16 -10.50
C SER A 115 -9.45 -24.98 -11.13
N GLU A 116 -10.08 -25.20 -12.27
CA GLU A 116 -10.94 -24.19 -12.91
C GLU A 116 -12.03 -23.69 -11.94
N ASP A 117 -12.64 -24.60 -11.17
CA ASP A 117 -13.67 -24.23 -10.19
C ASP A 117 -13.17 -23.23 -9.15
N GLU A 118 -11.93 -23.36 -8.69
CA GLU A 118 -11.33 -22.43 -7.72
C GLU A 118 -11.00 -21.05 -8.30
N LEU A 119 -10.81 -20.95 -9.60
CA LEU A 119 -10.61 -19.68 -10.30
C LEU A 119 -11.93 -19.00 -10.62
N ILE A 120 -12.94 -19.78 -11.02
CA ILE A 120 -14.31 -19.33 -11.29
C ILE A 120 -15.00 -18.88 -10.00
N ASN A 121 -14.90 -19.69 -8.94
CA ASN A 121 -15.50 -19.46 -7.63
C ASN A 121 -14.45 -18.94 -6.65
N PRO A 122 -14.22 -17.61 -6.55
CA PRO A 122 -13.12 -17.06 -5.80
C PRO A 122 -13.25 -17.28 -4.29
N ASN A 123 -12.11 -17.56 -3.66
CA ASN A 123 -11.94 -17.51 -2.23
C ASN A 123 -10.84 -16.49 -1.83
N HIS A 124 -10.51 -16.45 -0.54
CA HIS A 124 -9.50 -15.51 -0.02
C HIS A 124 -8.09 -15.71 -0.57
N ASP A 125 -7.78 -16.88 -1.18
CA ASP A 125 -6.47 -17.19 -1.77
C ASP A 125 -6.41 -16.92 -3.29
N ARG A 126 -7.45 -16.30 -3.87
CA ARG A 126 -7.58 -16.06 -5.32
C ARG A 126 -6.31 -15.51 -5.96
N MET A 127 -5.67 -14.52 -5.32
CA MET A 127 -4.48 -13.87 -5.91
C MET A 127 -3.30 -14.83 -5.98
N SER A 128 -3.08 -15.68 -4.97
CA SER A 128 -2.04 -16.70 -4.98
C SER A 128 -2.30 -17.77 -6.05
N LYS A 129 -3.56 -18.17 -6.24
CA LYS A 129 -3.96 -19.14 -7.27
C LYS A 129 -3.69 -18.60 -8.68
N ILE A 130 -4.04 -17.35 -8.94
CA ILE A 130 -3.74 -16.69 -10.21
C ILE A 130 -2.23 -16.59 -10.43
N ALA A 131 -1.46 -16.21 -9.39
CA ALA A 131 -0.01 -16.12 -9.49
C ALA A 131 0.64 -17.48 -9.82
N ASN A 132 0.22 -18.56 -9.14
CA ASN A 132 0.71 -19.91 -9.41
C ASN A 132 0.36 -20.40 -10.81
N SER A 133 -0.87 -20.16 -11.28
CA SER A 133 -1.31 -20.54 -12.62
C SER A 133 -0.52 -19.82 -13.71
N PHE A 134 -0.21 -18.53 -13.52
CA PHE A 134 0.66 -17.80 -14.44
C PHE A 134 2.12 -18.27 -14.37
N TYR A 135 2.59 -18.60 -13.17
CA TYR A 135 3.96 -19.05 -12.98
C TYR A 135 4.20 -20.44 -13.61
N SER A 136 3.30 -21.39 -13.39
CA SER A 136 3.38 -22.73 -14.00
C SER A 136 3.14 -22.72 -15.51
N GLY A 137 2.51 -21.65 -16.05
CA GLY A 137 2.06 -21.59 -17.45
C GLY A 137 0.81 -22.39 -17.72
N GLN A 138 0.05 -22.71 -16.67
CA GLN A 138 -1.22 -23.46 -16.78
C GLN A 138 -2.27 -22.70 -17.60
N TYR A 139 -2.34 -21.37 -17.41
CA TYR A 139 -3.25 -20.49 -18.16
C TYR A 139 -2.53 -19.23 -18.63
N ASP A 140 -2.90 -18.76 -19.81
CA ASP A 140 -2.50 -17.45 -20.30
C ASP A 140 -3.47 -16.33 -19.84
N VAL A 141 -3.26 -15.10 -20.32
CA VAL A 141 -4.11 -13.96 -19.94
C VAL A 141 -5.54 -14.08 -20.48
N GLU A 142 -5.71 -14.66 -21.67
CA GLU A 142 -7.03 -14.81 -22.31
C GLU A 142 -7.85 -15.89 -21.59
N GLU A 143 -7.24 -17.03 -21.33
CA GLU A 143 -7.84 -18.14 -20.59
C GLU A 143 -8.17 -17.72 -19.14
N MET A 144 -7.25 -17.00 -18.47
CA MET A 144 -7.50 -16.49 -17.12
C MET A 144 -8.63 -15.48 -17.09
N TYR A 145 -8.79 -14.65 -18.13
CA TYR A 145 -9.94 -13.76 -18.26
C TYR A 145 -11.23 -14.56 -18.38
N ASP A 146 -11.25 -15.63 -19.17
CA ASP A 146 -12.44 -16.43 -19.38
C ASP A 146 -12.91 -17.13 -18.09
N LEU A 147 -11.97 -17.56 -17.24
CA LEU A 147 -12.28 -18.16 -15.94
C LEU A 147 -12.69 -17.13 -14.88
N THR A 148 -11.91 -16.05 -14.74
CA THR A 148 -12.04 -15.14 -13.61
C THR A 148 -12.90 -13.91 -13.86
N LYS A 149 -13.09 -13.55 -15.14
CA LYS A 149 -13.69 -12.29 -15.61
C LYS A 149 -13.01 -11.03 -15.08
N ILE A 150 -11.76 -11.14 -14.59
CA ILE A 150 -10.91 -9.99 -14.27
C ILE A 150 -10.49 -9.35 -15.58
N ASP A 151 -10.63 -8.02 -15.68
CA ASP A 151 -10.26 -7.29 -16.89
C ASP A 151 -8.81 -7.59 -17.32
N LYS A 152 -8.60 -7.79 -18.61
CA LYS A 152 -7.32 -8.18 -19.21
C LYS A 152 -6.19 -7.18 -18.93
N TRP A 153 -6.52 -5.90 -18.72
CA TRP A 153 -5.53 -4.91 -18.35
C TRP A 153 -4.85 -5.26 -17.02
N TYR A 154 -5.65 -5.65 -15.99
CA TYR A 154 -5.10 -6.08 -14.70
C TYR A 154 -4.33 -7.40 -14.83
N LEU A 155 -4.88 -8.34 -15.56
CA LEU A 155 -4.21 -9.64 -15.78
C LEU A 155 -2.86 -9.48 -16.49
N LYS A 156 -2.75 -8.61 -17.50
CA LYS A 156 -1.48 -8.29 -18.15
C LYS A 156 -0.47 -7.65 -17.20
N LYS A 157 -0.92 -6.81 -16.26
CA LYS A 157 -0.07 -6.23 -15.22
C LYS A 157 0.44 -7.29 -14.25
N MET A 158 -0.43 -8.22 -13.83
CA MET A 158 -0.07 -9.36 -13.00
C MET A 158 0.89 -10.32 -13.72
N TRP A 159 0.64 -10.60 -14.98
CA TRP A 159 1.52 -11.41 -15.83
C TRP A 159 2.95 -10.84 -15.89
N LYS A 160 3.08 -9.53 -16.10
CA LYS A 160 4.37 -8.84 -16.13
C LYS A 160 5.17 -9.00 -14.82
N ILE A 161 4.48 -9.07 -13.66
CA ILE A 161 5.14 -9.34 -12.38
C ILE A 161 5.72 -10.76 -12.39
N ILE A 162 4.98 -11.75 -12.85
CA ILE A 162 5.45 -13.13 -12.94
C ILE A 162 6.59 -13.30 -13.95
N GLU A 163 6.55 -12.60 -15.09
CA GLU A 163 7.68 -12.60 -16.05
C GLU A 163 8.96 -12.07 -15.38
N MET A 164 8.87 -10.97 -14.61
CA MET A 164 10.00 -10.43 -13.87
C MET A 164 10.49 -11.41 -12.81
N GLN A 165 9.60 -12.09 -12.08
CA GLN A 165 9.98 -13.14 -11.15
C GLN A 165 10.82 -14.22 -11.84
N LYS A 166 10.33 -14.76 -12.97
CA LYS A 166 11.03 -15.79 -13.74
C LYS A 166 12.38 -15.31 -14.31
N GLU A 167 12.50 -14.01 -14.62
CA GLU A 167 13.77 -13.41 -15.04
C GLU A 167 14.77 -13.37 -13.89
N LEU A 168 14.36 -12.93 -12.70
CA LEU A 168 15.20 -12.84 -11.50
C LEU A 168 15.66 -14.21 -10.98
N GLU A 169 14.81 -15.22 -10.98
CA GLU A 169 15.12 -16.56 -10.46
C GLU A 169 16.20 -17.32 -11.25
N LYS A 170 16.46 -16.89 -12.48
CA LYS A 170 17.52 -17.46 -13.32
C LYS A 170 18.92 -16.92 -13.01
N LEU A 171 19.02 -15.92 -12.14
CA LEU A 171 20.23 -15.17 -11.91
C LEU A 171 20.71 -15.31 -10.46
N GLU A 172 22.01 -15.30 -10.27
CA GLU A 172 22.66 -15.19 -8.96
C GLU A 172 23.17 -13.77 -8.69
N GLU A 173 23.39 -12.99 -9.73
CA GLU A 173 23.81 -11.59 -9.69
C GLU A 173 22.89 -10.75 -10.56
N ILE A 174 22.59 -9.55 -10.12
CA ILE A 174 21.69 -8.62 -10.79
C ILE A 174 22.46 -7.36 -11.18
N ASP A 175 22.34 -6.93 -12.43
CA ASP A 175 22.84 -5.64 -12.86
C ASP A 175 21.94 -4.48 -12.42
N ARG A 176 22.49 -3.26 -12.55
CA ARG A 176 21.77 -2.03 -12.19
C ARG A 176 20.43 -1.88 -12.93
N LYS A 177 20.39 -2.22 -14.21
CA LYS A 177 19.21 -2.03 -15.06
C LYS A 177 18.05 -2.96 -14.65
N LEU A 178 18.38 -4.21 -14.40
CA LEU A 178 17.37 -5.19 -13.98
C LEU A 178 16.89 -4.92 -12.57
N LEU A 179 17.78 -4.59 -11.63
CA LEU A 179 17.42 -4.22 -10.27
C LEU A 179 16.46 -3.01 -10.27
N TYR A 180 16.78 -1.96 -11.03
CA TYR A 180 15.92 -0.79 -11.16
C TYR A 180 14.55 -1.13 -11.75
N ARG A 181 14.48 -1.98 -12.78
CA ARG A 181 13.21 -2.46 -13.35
C ARG A 181 12.39 -3.23 -12.32
N ALA A 182 13.01 -4.14 -11.57
CA ALA A 182 12.35 -4.92 -10.53
C ALA A 182 11.76 -4.02 -9.44
N LYS A 183 12.53 -3.04 -8.96
CA LYS A 183 12.06 -2.07 -7.96
C LYS A 183 10.86 -1.26 -8.46
N ARG A 184 10.89 -0.79 -9.71
CA ARG A 184 9.79 -0.01 -10.31
C ARG A 184 8.48 -0.78 -10.48
N ILE A 185 8.50 -2.09 -10.56
CA ILE A 185 7.29 -2.92 -10.57
C ILE A 185 6.96 -3.53 -9.21
N GLY A 186 7.62 -3.02 -8.15
CA GLY A 186 7.23 -3.21 -6.76
C GLY A 186 7.83 -4.41 -6.05
N PHE A 187 8.90 -5.04 -6.58
CA PHE A 187 9.61 -6.07 -5.84
C PHE A 187 10.34 -5.48 -4.64
N SER A 188 10.11 -6.03 -3.45
CA SER A 188 10.87 -5.67 -2.24
C SER A 188 12.28 -6.26 -2.26
N ASP A 189 13.20 -5.68 -1.46
CA ASP A 189 14.55 -6.22 -1.29
C ASP A 189 14.50 -7.66 -0.77
N TYR A 190 13.58 -7.93 0.16
CA TYR A 190 13.35 -9.29 0.67
C TYR A 190 12.90 -10.25 -0.45
N GLN A 191 11.96 -9.84 -1.30
CA GLN A 191 11.45 -10.64 -2.41
C GLN A 191 12.56 -10.95 -3.42
N ILE A 192 13.33 -9.93 -3.84
CA ILE A 192 14.47 -10.10 -4.74
C ILE A 192 15.52 -11.04 -4.12
N SER A 193 15.83 -10.85 -2.83
CA SER A 193 16.84 -11.67 -2.14
C SER A 193 16.52 -13.17 -2.18
N LYS A 194 15.23 -13.52 -2.05
CA LYS A 194 14.78 -14.92 -2.15
C LYS A 194 14.98 -15.48 -3.55
N MET A 195 14.69 -14.69 -4.59
CA MET A 195 14.81 -15.12 -5.99
C MET A 195 16.27 -15.38 -6.38
N ILE A 196 17.18 -14.48 -5.98
CA ILE A 196 18.61 -14.60 -6.31
C ILE A 196 19.43 -15.36 -5.25
N ARG A 197 18.77 -15.93 -4.24
CA ARG A 197 19.39 -16.73 -3.15
C ARG A 197 20.46 -15.96 -2.37
N LYS A 198 20.20 -14.70 -2.07
CA LYS A 198 21.03 -13.83 -1.24
C LYS A 198 20.27 -13.38 0.01
N THR A 199 20.84 -12.44 0.78
CA THR A 199 20.18 -11.81 1.93
C THR A 199 19.51 -10.50 1.52
N GLU A 200 18.52 -10.06 2.29
CA GLU A 200 17.86 -8.76 2.08
C GLU A 200 18.88 -7.61 2.19
N ILE A 201 19.82 -7.70 3.15
CA ILE A 201 20.89 -6.70 3.33
C ILE A 201 21.77 -6.63 2.07
N TYR A 202 22.11 -7.77 1.46
CA TYR A 202 22.87 -7.78 0.21
C TYR A 202 22.17 -6.98 -0.89
N VAL A 203 20.85 -7.14 -1.05
CA VAL A 203 20.08 -6.41 -2.06
C VAL A 203 20.03 -4.92 -1.71
N ARG A 204 19.90 -4.57 -0.44
CA ARG A 204 19.95 -3.18 0.03
C ARG A 204 21.31 -2.53 -0.29
N ASP A 205 22.41 -3.19 0.06
CA ASP A 205 23.76 -2.70 -0.24
C ASP A 205 23.97 -2.54 -1.76
N LEU A 206 23.43 -3.47 -2.56
CA LEU A 206 23.49 -3.40 -4.02
C LEU A 206 22.69 -2.19 -4.55
N ARG A 207 21.50 -1.90 -4.00
CA ARG A 207 20.73 -0.68 -4.32
C ARG A 207 21.52 0.58 -3.99
N ASP A 208 22.14 0.64 -2.82
CA ASP A 208 22.94 1.80 -2.39
C ASP A 208 24.14 2.01 -3.32
N ASN A 209 24.86 0.94 -3.68
CA ASN A 209 25.99 0.98 -4.62
C ASN A 209 25.56 1.46 -6.02
N TYR A 210 24.36 1.08 -6.47
CA TYR A 210 23.81 1.51 -7.76
C TYR A 210 23.07 2.84 -7.70
N SER A 211 22.97 3.46 -6.51
CA SER A 211 22.17 4.68 -6.27
C SER A 211 20.71 4.51 -6.68
N ILE A 212 20.13 3.34 -6.40
CA ILE A 212 18.71 3.05 -6.62
C ILE A 212 17.97 3.27 -5.30
N LYS A 213 17.30 4.41 -5.17
CA LYS A 213 16.50 4.78 -4.00
C LYS A 213 15.09 5.15 -4.42
N PRO A 214 14.09 4.88 -3.56
CA PRO A 214 12.76 5.41 -3.80
C PRO A 214 12.75 6.93 -3.59
N VAL A 215 11.74 7.59 -4.08
CA VAL A 215 11.46 8.99 -3.78
C VAL A 215 10.21 9.12 -2.93
N VAL A 216 10.18 10.17 -2.12
CA VAL A 216 9.01 10.54 -1.31
C VAL A 216 8.11 11.44 -2.13
N LYS A 217 6.85 11.03 -2.30
CA LYS A 217 5.83 11.80 -2.97
C LYS A 217 4.70 12.17 -2.02
N GLN A 218 4.15 13.36 -2.19
CA GLN A 218 3.00 13.86 -1.45
C GLN A 218 1.71 13.48 -2.17
N LEU A 219 0.65 13.18 -1.41
CA LEU A 219 -0.68 12.97 -1.99
C LEU A 219 -1.25 14.31 -2.43
N ASP A 220 -0.90 14.74 -3.63
CA ASP A 220 -1.48 15.94 -4.25
C ASP A 220 -2.73 15.56 -5.03
N THR A 221 -3.86 16.10 -4.63
CA THR A 221 -5.17 15.88 -5.26
C THR A 221 -5.70 17.14 -5.95
N VAL A 222 -4.85 18.14 -6.10
CA VAL A 222 -5.19 19.44 -6.71
C VAL A 222 -4.41 19.70 -8.00
N ALA A 223 -3.87 18.65 -8.62
CA ALA A 223 -3.19 18.64 -9.92
C ALA A 223 -2.00 19.61 -10.01
N ALA A 224 -1.33 19.91 -8.89
CA ALA A 224 -0.30 20.94 -8.77
C ALA A 224 -0.74 22.36 -9.20
N GLU A 225 -2.04 22.59 -9.37
CA GLU A 225 -2.59 23.91 -9.70
C GLU A 225 -2.72 24.82 -8.48
N TYR A 226 -2.79 24.22 -7.29
CA TYR A 226 -2.88 24.90 -6.00
C TYR A 226 -1.85 24.32 -5.03
N PRO A 227 -1.46 25.08 -3.98
CA PRO A 227 -0.59 24.55 -2.93
C PRO A 227 -1.22 23.32 -2.25
N CYS A 228 -0.47 22.24 -2.17
CA CYS A 228 -0.89 21.03 -1.48
C CYS A 228 -0.56 21.14 0.02
N PHE A 229 -1.58 20.95 0.87
CA PHE A 229 -1.45 21.07 2.33
C PHE A 229 -1.57 19.72 3.06
N THR A 230 -1.72 18.62 2.32
CA THR A 230 -1.78 17.30 2.94
C THR A 230 -0.40 16.90 3.50
N ASN A 231 -0.40 16.24 4.64
CA ASN A 231 0.78 15.64 5.24
C ASN A 231 0.95 14.16 4.86
N TYR A 232 0.13 13.67 3.91
CA TYR A 232 0.15 12.29 3.43
C TYR A 232 1.23 12.08 2.38
N LEU A 233 2.09 11.11 2.65
CA LEU A 233 3.27 10.77 1.86
C LEU A 233 3.27 9.30 1.48
N TYR A 234 4.00 8.94 0.45
CA TYR A 234 4.30 7.57 0.06
C TYR A 234 5.66 7.46 -0.62
N LEU A 235 6.25 6.27 -0.55
CA LEU A 235 7.47 5.96 -1.30
C LEU A 235 7.14 5.40 -2.68
N THR A 236 7.94 5.73 -3.69
CA THR A 236 7.83 5.11 -5.01
C THR A 236 9.18 5.10 -5.73
N TYR A 237 9.42 4.04 -6.51
CA TYR A 237 10.54 4.01 -7.45
C TYR A 237 10.16 4.57 -8.83
N ASN A 238 8.92 5.06 -8.98
CA ASN A 238 8.40 5.66 -10.21
C ASN A 238 8.32 7.19 -10.11
N GLY A 239 9.42 7.81 -9.70
CA GLY A 239 9.60 9.26 -9.62
C GLY A 239 11.08 9.62 -9.64
N ASP A 240 11.39 10.88 -9.91
CA ASP A 240 12.77 11.35 -10.11
C ASP A 240 13.26 12.25 -8.96
N TYR A 241 12.37 12.79 -8.13
CA TYR A 241 12.70 13.72 -7.03
C TYR A 241 11.70 13.60 -5.89
N HIS A 242 12.12 14.04 -4.69
CA HIS A 242 11.24 14.17 -3.52
C HIS A 242 10.39 15.44 -3.64
N ASP A 243 9.15 15.38 -3.17
CA ASP A 243 8.25 16.53 -3.11
C ASP A 243 8.49 17.41 -1.86
N LEU A 244 9.31 16.96 -0.93
CA LEU A 244 9.57 17.60 0.36
C LEU A 244 11.06 17.80 0.62
N ASN A 245 11.36 18.76 1.50
CA ASN A 245 12.65 18.92 2.14
C ASN A 245 12.64 18.25 3.52
N PHE A 246 13.80 17.73 3.95
CA PHE A 246 13.97 16.96 5.19
C PHE A 246 14.94 17.67 6.17
N ASP A 247 14.74 18.97 6.36
CA ASP A 247 15.64 19.82 7.17
C ASP A 247 15.33 19.77 8.68
N GLU A 248 14.15 19.26 9.06
CA GLU A 248 13.71 19.21 10.46
C GLU A 248 14.10 17.86 11.11
N GLU A 249 14.56 17.91 12.38
CA GLU A 249 14.76 16.71 13.18
C GLU A 249 13.42 16.09 13.58
N THR A 250 13.23 14.79 13.34
CA THR A 250 11.98 14.10 13.54
C THR A 250 12.11 12.87 14.45
N ILE A 251 10.98 12.36 14.94
CA ILE A 251 10.88 11.04 15.59
C ILE A 251 9.83 10.22 14.83
N ILE A 252 10.22 9.01 14.42
CA ILE A 252 9.32 8.06 13.77
C ILE A 252 8.57 7.28 14.85
N VAL A 253 7.26 7.14 14.66
CA VAL A 253 6.40 6.20 15.40
C VAL A 253 5.82 5.21 14.39
N LEU A 254 6.00 3.91 14.64
CA LEU A 254 5.42 2.89 13.79
C LEU A 254 3.96 2.65 14.18
N GLY A 255 3.08 2.60 13.18
CA GLY A 255 1.68 2.27 13.35
C GLY A 255 1.45 0.76 13.53
N SER A 256 0.19 0.40 13.79
CA SER A 256 -0.20 -1.00 14.05
C SER A 256 -0.47 -1.82 12.80
N GLY A 257 -0.47 -1.20 11.62
CA GLY A 257 -0.83 -1.87 10.37
C GLY A 257 -2.31 -2.27 10.30
N VAL A 258 -2.61 -3.29 9.49
CA VAL A 258 -3.98 -3.73 9.23
C VAL A 258 -4.60 -4.44 10.45
N TYR A 259 -5.87 -4.17 10.69
CA TYR A 259 -6.64 -4.91 11.70
C TYR A 259 -6.74 -6.40 11.35
N ARG A 260 -6.62 -7.22 12.39
CA ARG A 260 -6.70 -8.69 12.31
C ARG A 260 -7.36 -9.25 13.58
N ILE A 261 -7.81 -10.47 13.52
CA ILE A 261 -8.36 -11.13 14.71
C ILE A 261 -7.27 -11.26 15.79
N GLY A 262 -7.50 -10.63 16.94
CA GLY A 262 -6.57 -10.59 18.08
C GLY A 262 -5.64 -9.38 18.11
N SER A 263 -5.74 -8.43 17.14
CA SER A 263 -4.96 -7.19 17.13
C SER A 263 -5.73 -6.11 16.36
N SER A 264 -6.20 -5.10 17.02
CA SER A 264 -7.11 -4.12 16.47
C SER A 264 -6.81 -2.69 16.97
N VAL A 265 -7.85 -1.93 17.25
CA VAL A 265 -7.82 -0.49 17.59
C VAL A 265 -6.97 -0.14 18.82
N GLU A 266 -6.75 -1.06 19.74
CA GLU A 266 -5.93 -0.86 20.94
C GLU A 266 -4.48 -0.51 20.63
N PHE A 267 -3.91 -1.06 19.58
CA PHE A 267 -2.54 -0.75 19.14
C PHE A 267 -2.47 0.62 18.46
N ASP A 268 -3.50 1.00 17.71
CA ASP A 268 -3.58 2.33 17.12
C ASP A 268 -3.69 3.41 18.20
N TRP A 269 -4.45 3.14 19.26
CA TRP A 269 -4.55 3.99 20.45
C TRP A 269 -3.18 4.27 21.08
N CYS A 270 -2.32 3.26 21.20
CA CYS A 270 -0.97 3.42 21.73
C CYS A 270 -0.14 4.35 20.84
N ALA A 271 -0.15 4.12 19.53
CA ALA A 271 0.60 4.94 18.57
C ALA A 271 0.12 6.41 18.57
N VAL A 272 -1.19 6.65 18.57
CA VAL A 272 -1.78 8.00 18.63
C VAL A 272 -1.36 8.74 19.90
N ASN A 273 -1.45 8.09 21.07
CA ASN A 273 -1.03 8.73 22.32
C ASN A 273 0.47 9.01 22.37
N CYS A 274 1.30 8.13 21.82
CA CYS A 274 2.73 8.35 21.69
C CYS A 274 3.00 9.60 20.86
N VAL A 275 2.42 9.73 19.68
CA VAL A 275 2.57 10.92 18.81
C VAL A 275 2.10 12.18 19.52
N ARG A 276 0.93 12.16 20.15
CA ARG A 276 0.40 13.32 20.86
C ARG A 276 1.32 13.78 22.00
N GLU A 277 1.91 12.84 22.75
CA GLU A 277 2.85 13.17 23.80
C GLU A 277 4.16 13.75 23.26
N LEU A 278 4.73 13.19 22.18
CA LEU A 278 5.90 13.73 21.51
C LEU A 278 5.67 15.16 21.01
N ARG A 279 4.53 15.42 20.37
CA ARG A 279 4.15 16.77 19.91
C ARG A 279 4.02 17.76 21.06
N LYS A 280 3.46 17.36 22.20
CA LYS A 280 3.41 18.16 23.43
C LYS A 280 4.80 18.55 23.93
N GLN A 281 5.79 17.65 23.79
CA GLN A 281 7.16 17.89 24.16
C GLN A 281 7.95 18.70 23.12
N GLY A 282 7.29 19.10 22.01
CA GLY A 282 7.86 19.95 20.96
C GLY A 282 8.61 19.18 19.87
N TYR A 283 8.51 17.86 19.83
CA TYR A 283 9.11 17.07 18.74
C TYR A 283 8.25 17.07 17.50
N LYS A 284 8.89 17.07 16.32
CA LYS A 284 8.26 16.77 15.04
C LYS A 284 8.10 15.26 14.88
N THR A 285 6.95 14.84 14.42
CA THR A 285 6.56 13.43 14.39
C THR A 285 6.31 12.92 12.98
N VAL A 286 6.79 11.69 12.73
CA VAL A 286 6.55 10.94 11.50
C VAL A 286 5.83 9.65 11.87
N MET A 287 4.71 9.36 11.22
CA MET A 287 4.00 8.09 11.35
C MET A 287 4.21 7.27 10.08
N ILE A 288 4.43 5.98 10.24
CA ILE A 288 4.38 5.02 9.13
C ILE A 288 3.23 4.05 9.41
N ASN A 289 2.18 4.10 8.60
CA ASN A 289 1.04 3.18 8.71
C ASN A 289 0.30 3.10 7.37
N TYR A 290 -0.32 1.95 7.10
CA TYR A 290 -1.04 1.67 5.85
C TYR A 290 -2.52 1.30 6.05
N ASN A 291 -3.01 1.40 7.28
CA ASN A 291 -4.40 1.12 7.58
C ASN A 291 -5.24 2.40 7.46
N PRO A 292 -6.15 2.50 6.49
CA PRO A 292 -6.94 3.73 6.30
C PRO A 292 -8.08 3.90 7.33
N GLU A 293 -8.31 2.89 8.16
CA GLU A 293 -9.40 2.89 9.15
C GLU A 293 -8.97 3.40 10.53
N THR A 294 -7.68 3.74 10.71
CA THR A 294 -7.09 4.14 11.99
C THR A 294 -7.09 5.64 12.18
N VAL A 295 -7.13 6.09 13.46
CA VAL A 295 -7.00 7.49 13.85
C VAL A 295 -5.56 7.98 13.60
N SER A 296 -4.56 7.12 13.77
CA SER A 296 -3.15 7.47 13.51
C SER A 296 -2.89 7.88 12.05
N THR A 297 -3.79 7.54 11.12
CA THR A 297 -3.73 7.94 9.72
C THR A 297 -4.66 9.11 9.37
N ASP A 298 -5.18 9.83 10.36
CA ASP A 298 -5.92 11.08 10.14
C ASP A 298 -4.93 12.24 9.94
N TYR A 299 -5.29 13.18 9.05
CA TYR A 299 -4.41 14.25 8.57
C TYR A 299 -3.93 15.24 9.65
N ASP A 300 -4.61 15.31 10.78
CA ASP A 300 -4.33 16.25 11.88
C ASP A 300 -3.59 15.63 13.08
N GLU A 301 -3.35 14.32 13.07
CA GLU A 301 -2.73 13.62 14.20
C GLU A 301 -1.19 13.73 14.22
N VAL A 302 -0.54 13.80 13.07
CA VAL A 302 0.92 13.74 12.95
C VAL A 302 1.45 14.79 11.97
N ASP A 303 2.71 15.20 12.11
CA ASP A 303 3.29 16.22 11.21
C ASP A 303 3.51 15.65 9.79
N ARG A 304 3.99 14.39 9.66
CA ARG A 304 4.15 13.66 8.39
C ARG A 304 3.65 12.24 8.53
N LEU A 305 2.87 11.78 7.57
CA LEU A 305 2.29 10.45 7.54
C LEU A 305 2.68 9.72 6.26
N TYR A 306 3.43 8.65 6.38
CA TYR A 306 3.70 7.74 5.28
C TYR A 306 2.65 6.64 5.22
N PHE A 307 1.83 6.65 4.16
CA PHE A 307 1.04 5.50 3.76
C PHE A 307 1.92 4.50 3.03
N ASP A 308 2.69 3.72 3.80
CA ASP A 308 3.62 2.75 3.26
C ASP A 308 3.77 1.52 4.15
N GLU A 309 4.47 0.51 3.64
CA GLU A 309 4.71 -0.73 4.35
C GLU A 309 5.51 -0.48 5.64
N ILE A 310 5.17 -1.23 6.69
CA ILE A 310 6.01 -1.33 7.89
C ILE A 310 6.94 -2.54 7.68
N SER A 311 7.85 -2.41 6.71
CA SER A 311 8.90 -3.38 6.40
C SER A 311 10.27 -2.81 6.72
N PHE A 312 11.28 -3.67 6.87
CA PHE A 312 12.67 -3.22 7.10
C PHE A 312 13.14 -2.28 6.00
N GLU A 313 12.86 -2.61 4.73
CA GLU A 313 13.20 -1.76 3.59
C GLU A 313 12.61 -0.36 3.72
N SER A 314 11.27 -0.27 3.81
CA SER A 314 10.57 1.02 3.80
C SER A 314 10.88 1.88 5.02
N VAL A 315 10.91 1.26 6.21
CA VAL A 315 11.21 1.98 7.45
C VAL A 315 12.63 2.55 7.44
N MET A 316 13.61 1.77 6.97
CA MET A 316 15.00 2.23 6.91
C MET A 316 15.24 3.26 5.80
N ASP A 317 14.50 3.21 4.70
CA ASP A 317 14.57 4.23 3.66
C ASP A 317 13.98 5.55 4.18
N ILE A 318 12.81 5.52 4.83
CA ILE A 318 12.20 6.71 5.47
C ILE A 318 13.11 7.27 6.57
N TYR A 319 13.68 6.41 7.42
CA TYR A 319 14.64 6.82 8.46
C TYR A 319 15.83 7.58 7.88
N GLY A 320 16.33 7.10 6.73
CA GLY A 320 17.46 7.75 6.04
C GLY A 320 17.13 9.09 5.41
N PHE A 321 15.85 9.34 5.03
CA PHE A 321 15.42 10.62 4.45
C PHE A 321 15.06 11.66 5.53
N GLU A 322 14.40 11.25 6.61
CA GLU A 322 13.69 12.11 7.56
C GLU A 322 14.56 12.77 8.64
N ASN A 323 15.88 12.69 8.57
CA ASN A 323 16.78 13.21 9.61
C ASN A 323 16.34 12.79 11.02
N CYS A 324 16.08 11.49 11.20
CA CYS A 324 15.45 10.97 12.40
C CYS A 324 16.38 10.91 13.61
N LYS A 325 15.89 11.37 14.77
CA LYS A 325 16.51 11.17 16.08
C LYS A 325 16.35 9.74 16.59
N GLY A 326 15.26 9.08 16.24
CA GLY A 326 14.97 7.72 16.67
C GLY A 326 13.64 7.19 16.14
N ILE A 327 13.39 5.88 16.40
CA ILE A 327 12.17 5.16 16.03
C ILE A 327 11.55 4.59 17.31
N ILE A 328 10.25 4.74 17.45
CA ILE A 328 9.43 4.11 18.49
C ILE A 328 8.62 2.99 17.83
N LEU A 329 8.77 1.78 18.38
CA LEU A 329 8.13 0.54 17.92
C LEU A 329 6.87 0.23 18.73
#